data_1a00a2c6b5b71e62476eb10002fc615d
#
_entry.id   1a00a2c6b5b71e62476eb10002fc615d
#
_cell.length_a   1.000
_cell.length_b   1.000
_cell.length_c   1.000
_cell.angle_alpha   90.00
_cell.angle_beta   90.00
_cell.angle_gamma   90.00
#
_symmetry.space_group_name_H-M   'P 1'
#
loop_
_entity.id
_entity.type
_entity.pdbx_description
1 polymer ?
#
loop_
_entity_poly.entity_id
_entity_poly.type
_entity_poly.pdbx_seq_one_letter_code
_entity_poly.pdbx_strand_id
1 'polypeptide(L)'
;FTGFYNIPVIVLVIVGLFTKRVPPIGAKIVIIMHIILYALFQFIFKDYLDIHFLHLYAILFVIEVVVMLAAGYLVPLQTPWVYSNREVVDLTPWKYVIPLSVTLFSAIVFLYLLFSPVGVVHGFNTLFWPIVSLLVVINMLIWLVKIFDLNVGLKF
;
A
#
# COMPACT_ATOMS: atom_id res chain seq x y z
N PHE A 1 -18.41 0.71 -9.53
CA PHE A 1 -18.80 0.85 -8.09
C PHE A 1 -17.74 0.33 -7.11
N THR A 2 -16.81 -0.56 -7.52
CA THR A 2 -15.81 -1.15 -6.61
C THR A 2 -14.93 -0.08 -5.95
N GLY A 3 -14.48 0.94 -6.67
CA GLY A 3 -13.66 2.03 -6.13
C GLY A 3 -14.39 2.92 -5.11
N PHE A 4 -15.72 2.99 -5.21
CA PHE A 4 -16.53 3.78 -4.29
C PHE A 4 -16.42 3.31 -2.82
N TYR A 5 -16.27 2.02 -2.59
CA TYR A 5 -16.15 1.49 -1.23
C TYR A 5 -14.70 1.18 -0.84
N ASN A 6 -13.91 0.66 -1.78
CA ASN A 6 -12.60 0.12 -1.44
C ASN A 6 -11.59 1.21 -1.10
N ILE A 7 -11.60 2.34 -1.81
CA ILE A 7 -10.57 3.38 -1.62
C ILE A 7 -10.63 3.98 -0.22
N PRO A 8 -11.77 4.53 0.27
CA PRO A 8 -11.81 5.09 1.59
C PRO A 8 -11.53 4.04 2.68
N VAL A 9 -12.00 2.80 2.51
CA VAL A 9 -11.73 1.73 3.49
C VAL A 9 -10.24 1.43 3.57
N ILE A 10 -9.55 1.33 2.43
CA ILE A 10 -8.10 1.09 2.40
C ILE A 10 -7.35 2.25 3.09
N VAL A 11 -7.71 3.50 2.79
CA VAL A 11 -7.11 4.68 3.43
C VAL A 11 -7.31 4.66 4.94
N LEU A 12 -8.54 4.40 5.40
CA LEU A 12 -8.85 4.33 6.83
C LEU A 12 -8.03 3.24 7.54
N VAL A 13 -7.92 2.07 6.94
CA VAL A 13 -7.16 0.95 7.50
C VAL A 13 -5.66 1.28 7.52
N ILE A 14 -5.09 1.70 6.38
CA ILE A 14 -3.66 2.01 6.30
C ILE A 14 -3.30 3.13 7.28
N VAL A 15 -3.95 4.28 7.19
CA VAL A 15 -3.61 5.42 8.05
C VAL A 15 -3.92 5.09 9.51
N GLY A 16 -5.00 4.37 9.81
CA GLY A 16 -5.35 3.95 11.17
C GLY A 16 -4.34 3.00 11.79
N LEU A 17 -3.74 2.09 11.01
CA LEU A 17 -2.73 1.15 11.51
C LEU A 17 -1.36 1.82 11.70
N PHE A 18 -0.97 2.71 10.79
CA PHE A 18 0.36 3.31 10.81
C PHE A 18 0.44 4.62 11.62
N THR A 19 -0.71 5.18 12.02
CA THR A 19 -0.74 6.42 12.81
C THR A 19 -1.44 6.22 14.14
N LYS A 20 -0.91 6.82 15.22
CA LYS A 20 -1.43 6.66 16.58
C LYS A 20 -2.26 7.84 17.07
N ARG A 21 -2.31 8.94 16.31
CA ARG A 21 -2.90 10.21 16.75
C ARG A 21 -4.05 10.71 15.87
N VAL A 22 -4.36 10.00 14.79
CA VAL A 22 -5.47 10.42 13.92
C VAL A 22 -6.80 10.19 14.64
N PRO A 23 -7.62 11.24 14.77
CA PRO A 23 -8.90 11.17 15.47
C PRO A 23 -9.97 10.51 14.60
N PRO A 24 -11.02 9.92 15.19
CA PRO A 24 -12.15 9.33 14.45
C PRO A 24 -12.89 10.33 13.55
N ILE A 25 -12.80 11.62 13.87
CA ILE A 25 -13.39 12.67 13.03
C ILE A 25 -12.72 12.74 11.66
N GLY A 26 -11.41 12.48 11.56
CA GLY A 26 -10.69 12.41 10.29
C GLY A 26 -11.26 11.31 9.38
N ALA A 27 -11.54 10.13 9.93
CA ALA A 27 -12.17 9.04 9.20
C ALA A 27 -13.57 9.42 8.66
N LYS A 28 -14.40 10.09 9.47
CA LYS A 28 -15.72 10.56 9.04
C LYS A 28 -15.63 11.59 7.91
N ILE A 29 -14.69 12.53 8.02
CA ILE A 29 -14.45 13.56 6.98
C ILE A 29 -14.04 12.88 5.68
N VAL A 30 -13.11 11.93 5.72
CA VAL A 30 -12.62 11.22 4.53
C VAL A 30 -13.77 10.47 3.84
N ILE A 31 -14.62 9.76 4.57
CA ILE A 31 -15.76 9.04 3.97
C ILE A 31 -16.72 10.01 3.28
N ILE A 32 -17.11 11.09 3.95
CA ILE A 32 -18.03 12.08 3.38
C ILE A 32 -17.40 12.75 2.16
N MET A 33 -16.16 13.16 2.26
CA MET A 33 -15.41 13.78 1.18
C MET A 33 -15.28 12.84 -0.03
N HIS A 34 -15.01 11.55 0.21
CA HIS A 34 -14.93 10.55 -0.87
C HIS A 34 -16.24 10.45 -1.65
N ILE A 35 -17.38 10.35 -0.94
CA ILE A 35 -18.71 10.28 -1.56
C ILE A 35 -18.94 11.49 -2.48
N ILE A 36 -18.63 12.69 -1.97
CA ILE A 36 -18.82 13.95 -2.71
C ILE A 36 -17.87 14.00 -3.93
N LEU A 37 -16.58 13.78 -3.73
CA LEU A 37 -15.59 13.86 -4.81
C LEU A 37 -15.84 12.78 -5.87
N TYR A 38 -16.12 11.55 -5.46
CA TYR A 38 -16.43 10.46 -6.39
C TYR A 38 -17.67 10.78 -7.22
N ALA A 39 -18.73 11.30 -6.60
CA ALA A 39 -19.95 11.71 -7.30
C ALA A 39 -19.67 12.87 -8.29
N LEU A 40 -18.90 13.87 -7.88
CA LEU A 40 -18.53 14.98 -8.75
C LEU A 40 -17.76 14.49 -9.97
N PHE A 41 -16.75 13.65 -9.78
CA PHE A 41 -15.97 13.11 -10.90
C PHE A 41 -16.80 12.19 -11.81
N GLN A 42 -17.66 11.36 -11.23
CA GLN A 42 -18.43 10.38 -11.98
C GLN A 42 -19.59 10.99 -12.77
N PHE A 43 -20.24 12.04 -12.24
CA PHE A 43 -21.46 12.59 -12.82
C PHE A 43 -21.27 13.96 -13.48
N ILE A 44 -20.31 14.78 -13.02
CA ILE A 44 -20.13 16.16 -13.53
C ILE A 44 -18.90 16.24 -14.42
N PHE A 45 -17.77 15.68 -13.99
CA PHE A 45 -16.50 15.85 -14.71
C PHE A 45 -16.19 14.74 -15.70
N LYS A 46 -16.98 13.68 -15.76
CA LYS A 46 -16.76 12.54 -16.66
C LYS A 46 -16.59 12.95 -18.12
N ASP A 47 -17.40 13.88 -18.59
CA ASP A 47 -17.42 14.31 -19.99
C ASP A 47 -16.35 15.40 -20.30
N TYR A 48 -15.76 16.00 -19.25
CA TYR A 48 -14.75 17.05 -19.39
C TYR A 48 -13.33 16.55 -19.18
N LEU A 49 -13.17 15.45 -18.42
CA LEU A 49 -11.87 14.91 -18.08
C LEU A 49 -11.74 13.51 -18.68
N ASP A 50 -10.93 13.37 -19.71
CA ASP A 50 -10.57 12.08 -20.30
C ASP A 50 -9.53 11.35 -19.38
N ILE A 51 -9.91 11.14 -18.11
CA ILE A 51 -9.08 10.48 -17.10
C ILE A 51 -9.58 9.06 -16.94
N HIS A 52 -8.67 8.10 -17.16
CA HIS A 52 -8.96 6.71 -16.88
C HIS A 52 -9.28 6.51 -15.39
N PHE A 53 -10.30 5.69 -15.08
CA PHE A 53 -10.79 5.50 -13.71
C PHE A 53 -9.71 5.09 -12.68
N LEU A 54 -8.66 4.38 -13.12
CA LEU A 54 -7.53 4.03 -12.24
C LEU A 54 -6.74 5.26 -11.75
N HIS A 55 -6.55 6.25 -12.63
CA HIS A 55 -5.89 7.50 -12.23
C HIS A 55 -6.76 8.30 -11.26
N LEU A 56 -8.08 8.30 -11.48
CA LEU A 56 -9.01 8.91 -10.56
C LEU A 56 -8.92 8.27 -9.16
N TYR A 57 -8.87 6.94 -9.09
CA TYR A 57 -8.71 6.22 -7.84
C TYR A 57 -7.41 6.56 -7.12
N ALA A 58 -6.30 6.66 -7.86
CA ALA A 58 -5.02 7.06 -7.30
C ALA A 58 -5.05 8.50 -6.75
N ILE A 59 -5.68 9.43 -7.46
CA ILE A 59 -5.83 10.83 -7.03
C ILE A 59 -6.67 10.89 -5.74
N LEU A 60 -7.82 10.23 -5.71
CA LEU A 60 -8.69 10.18 -4.53
C LEU A 60 -7.96 9.58 -3.34
N PHE A 61 -7.25 8.47 -3.52
CA PHE A 61 -6.46 7.84 -2.47
C PHE A 61 -5.44 8.82 -1.87
N VAL A 62 -4.68 9.53 -2.69
CA VAL A 62 -3.68 10.49 -2.19
C VAL A 62 -4.32 11.64 -1.45
N ILE A 63 -5.42 12.22 -1.97
CA ILE A 63 -6.16 13.31 -1.32
C ILE A 63 -6.65 12.84 0.05
N GLU A 64 -7.23 11.67 0.15
CA GLU A 64 -7.79 11.11 1.39
C GLU A 64 -6.72 10.83 2.43
N VAL A 65 -5.57 10.27 2.03
CA VAL A 65 -4.43 10.08 2.93
C VAL A 65 -3.97 11.43 3.49
N VAL A 66 -3.81 12.43 2.62
CA VAL A 66 -3.38 13.78 3.06
C VAL A 66 -4.38 14.39 4.02
N VAL A 67 -5.69 14.33 3.73
CA VAL A 67 -6.73 14.86 4.60
C VAL A 67 -6.75 14.15 5.95
N MET A 68 -6.61 12.83 5.96
CA MET A 68 -6.60 12.06 7.19
C MET A 68 -5.37 12.36 8.05
N LEU A 69 -4.19 12.49 7.45
CA LEU A 69 -2.98 12.91 8.15
C LEU A 69 -3.06 14.35 8.65
N ALA A 70 -3.63 15.25 7.85
CA ALA A 70 -3.88 16.63 8.26
C ALA A 70 -4.83 16.71 9.46
N ALA A 71 -5.90 15.91 9.48
CA ALA A 71 -6.78 15.80 10.63
C ALA A 71 -6.04 15.32 11.89
N GLY A 72 -5.11 14.36 11.74
CA GLY A 72 -4.25 13.91 12.83
C GLY A 72 -3.26 14.96 13.32
N TYR A 73 -2.85 15.88 12.46
CA TYR A 73 -1.97 16.99 12.83
C TYR A 73 -2.73 18.17 13.48
N LEU A 74 -3.88 18.54 12.92
CA LEU A 74 -4.67 19.71 13.36
C LEU A 74 -5.47 19.43 14.64
N VAL A 75 -5.99 18.22 14.79
CA VAL A 75 -6.83 17.80 15.92
C VAL A 75 -6.36 16.44 16.44
N PRO A 76 -5.14 16.35 16.95
CA PRO A 76 -4.58 15.06 17.37
C PRO A 76 -5.37 14.46 18.54
N LEU A 77 -5.46 13.14 18.59
CA LEU A 77 -5.96 12.44 19.78
C LEU A 77 -5.15 12.82 21.01
N GLN A 78 -5.82 13.17 22.11
CA GLN A 78 -5.17 13.54 23.37
C GLN A 78 -4.35 12.37 23.94
N THR A 79 -4.90 11.15 23.86
CA THR A 79 -4.20 9.93 24.22
C THR A 79 -3.92 9.14 22.94
N PRO A 80 -2.63 8.90 22.59
CA PRO A 80 -2.30 8.08 21.44
C PRO A 80 -2.93 6.70 21.58
N TRP A 81 -3.51 6.21 20.49
CA TRP A 81 -4.04 4.86 20.47
C TRP A 81 -2.91 3.84 20.61
N VAL A 82 -3.05 2.95 21.58
CA VAL A 82 -2.10 1.85 21.82
C VAL A 82 -2.85 0.55 21.64
N TYR A 83 -2.30 -0.32 20.80
CA TYR A 83 -2.81 -1.68 20.68
C TYR A 83 -2.62 -2.42 21.99
N SER A 84 -3.72 -2.73 22.67
CA SER A 84 -3.70 -3.59 23.84
C SER A 84 -3.55 -5.05 23.40
N ASN A 85 -2.35 -5.59 23.51
CA ASN A 85 -2.14 -7.02 23.31
C ASN A 85 -2.81 -7.76 24.47
N ARG A 86 -3.90 -8.47 24.20
CA ARG A 86 -4.60 -9.28 25.22
C ARG A 86 -3.95 -10.64 25.45
N GLU A 87 -2.76 -10.90 24.89
CA GLU A 87 -2.03 -12.17 25.00
C GLU A 87 -2.82 -13.42 24.56
N VAL A 88 -3.92 -13.21 23.84
CA VAL A 88 -4.79 -14.29 23.36
C VAL A 88 -4.16 -15.02 22.16
N VAL A 89 -3.27 -14.36 21.44
CA VAL A 89 -2.61 -14.89 20.24
C VAL A 89 -1.11 -14.69 20.39
N ASP A 90 -0.34 -15.75 20.13
CA ASP A 90 1.11 -15.63 20.02
C ASP A 90 1.47 -14.74 18.81
N LEU A 91 2.04 -13.58 19.10
CA LEU A 91 2.46 -12.59 18.10
C LEU A 91 3.95 -12.73 17.73
N THR A 92 4.62 -13.80 18.14
CA THR A 92 6.01 -14.01 17.73
C THR A 92 6.09 -14.14 16.21
N PRO A 93 6.89 -13.30 15.54
CA PRO A 93 6.98 -13.34 14.09
C PRO A 93 7.53 -14.70 13.62
N TRP A 94 6.83 -15.32 12.69
CA TRP A 94 7.36 -16.51 12.05
C TRP A 94 8.72 -16.23 11.40
N LYS A 95 9.71 -17.08 11.68
CA LYS A 95 11.11 -16.86 11.29
C LYS A 95 11.34 -16.60 9.78
N TYR A 96 10.44 -17.05 8.93
CA TYR A 96 10.53 -16.86 7.47
C TYR A 96 9.63 -15.75 6.93
N VAL A 97 8.99 -14.95 7.78
CA VAL A 97 8.03 -13.93 7.35
C VAL A 97 8.65 -12.94 6.37
N ILE A 98 9.85 -12.45 6.67
CA ILE A 98 10.54 -11.45 5.82
C ILE A 98 10.95 -12.04 4.46
N PRO A 99 11.72 -13.15 4.39
CA PRO A 99 12.12 -13.70 3.10
C PRO A 99 10.91 -14.12 2.25
N LEU A 100 9.87 -14.67 2.85
CA LEU A 100 8.66 -15.03 2.11
C LEU A 100 7.92 -13.79 1.59
N SER A 101 7.79 -12.74 2.40
CA SER A 101 7.15 -11.48 1.97
C SER A 101 7.88 -10.84 0.80
N VAL A 102 9.21 -10.82 0.82
CA VAL A 102 10.01 -10.30 -0.29
C VAL A 102 9.86 -11.18 -1.54
N THR A 103 9.82 -12.49 -1.37
CA THR A 103 9.60 -13.42 -2.51
C THR A 103 8.23 -13.19 -3.15
N LEU A 104 7.17 -13.07 -2.35
CA LEU A 104 5.82 -12.80 -2.84
C LEU A 104 5.72 -11.43 -3.53
N PHE A 105 6.32 -10.40 -2.94
CA PHE A 105 6.37 -9.08 -3.55
C PHE A 105 7.13 -9.09 -4.88
N SER A 106 8.28 -9.77 -4.93
CA SER A 106 9.06 -9.94 -6.15
C SER A 106 8.29 -10.70 -7.23
N ALA A 107 7.50 -11.72 -6.85
CA ALA A 107 6.66 -12.44 -7.78
C ALA A 107 5.56 -11.54 -8.38
N ILE A 108 4.95 -10.67 -7.58
CA ILE A 108 3.98 -9.68 -8.06
C ILE A 108 4.66 -8.72 -9.05
N VAL A 109 5.81 -8.14 -8.68
CA VAL A 109 6.56 -7.24 -9.55
C VAL A 109 6.95 -7.95 -10.86
N PHE A 110 7.41 -9.19 -10.78
CA PHE A 110 7.73 -10.01 -11.96
C PHE A 110 6.52 -10.21 -12.88
N LEU A 111 5.34 -10.51 -12.33
CA LEU A 111 4.11 -10.67 -13.13
C LEU A 111 3.72 -9.35 -13.82
N TYR A 112 3.77 -8.23 -13.10
CA TYR A 112 3.53 -6.93 -13.72
C TYR A 112 4.54 -6.60 -14.81
N LEU A 113 5.82 -6.89 -14.60
CA LEU A 113 6.88 -6.69 -15.60
C LEU A 113 6.65 -7.59 -16.81
N LEU A 114 6.30 -8.87 -16.60
CA LEU A 114 6.06 -9.85 -17.65
C LEU A 114 4.94 -9.41 -18.59
N PHE A 115 3.83 -8.90 -18.04
CA PHE A 115 2.67 -8.44 -18.80
C PHE A 115 2.71 -6.93 -19.15
N SER A 116 3.84 -6.26 -18.95
CA SER A 116 4.04 -4.87 -19.33
C SER A 116 4.56 -4.75 -20.78
N PRO A 117 4.60 -3.53 -21.34
CA PRO A 117 5.23 -3.27 -22.63
C PRO A 117 6.73 -3.64 -22.70
N VAL A 118 7.39 -3.77 -21.54
CA VAL A 118 8.80 -4.20 -21.44
C VAL A 118 8.94 -5.73 -21.56
N GLY A 119 7.86 -6.46 -21.24
CA GLY A 119 7.80 -7.92 -21.26
C GLY A 119 7.16 -8.47 -22.55
N VAL A 120 6.15 -9.30 -22.38
CA VAL A 120 5.55 -10.10 -23.48
C VAL A 120 4.74 -9.25 -24.46
N VAL A 121 4.16 -8.12 -24.02
CA VAL A 121 3.17 -7.35 -24.81
C VAL A 121 3.73 -6.82 -26.13
N HIS A 122 4.97 -6.34 -26.14
CA HIS A 122 5.65 -5.83 -27.33
C HIS A 122 6.93 -6.62 -27.67
N GLY A 123 7.10 -7.80 -27.07
CA GLY A 123 8.36 -8.56 -27.10
C GLY A 123 9.34 -8.08 -26.03
N PHE A 124 10.17 -9.00 -25.55
CA PHE A 124 11.10 -8.73 -24.46
C PHE A 124 12.08 -7.60 -24.81
N ASN A 125 11.98 -6.51 -24.05
CA ASN A 125 12.92 -5.39 -24.16
C ASN A 125 14.25 -5.72 -23.45
N THR A 126 15.32 -5.02 -23.84
CA THR A 126 16.65 -5.12 -23.21
C THR A 126 16.63 -4.85 -21.70
N LEU A 127 15.68 -4.04 -21.21
CA LEU A 127 15.51 -3.74 -19.79
C LEU A 127 14.85 -4.87 -18.99
N PHE A 128 14.17 -5.81 -19.64
CA PHE A 128 13.47 -6.90 -18.96
C PHE A 128 14.42 -7.78 -18.15
N TRP A 129 15.48 -8.27 -18.80
CA TRP A 129 16.39 -9.22 -18.19
C TRP A 129 17.21 -8.66 -17.02
N PRO A 130 17.75 -7.43 -17.08
CA PRO A 130 18.40 -6.81 -15.92
C PRO A 130 17.50 -6.68 -14.70
N ILE A 131 16.23 -6.28 -14.90
CA ILE A 131 15.28 -6.13 -13.80
C ILE A 131 14.94 -7.49 -13.18
N VAL A 132 14.69 -8.51 -14.00
CA VAL A 132 14.45 -9.88 -13.52
C VAL A 132 15.67 -10.42 -12.77
N SER A 133 16.87 -10.21 -13.30
CA SER A 133 18.11 -10.61 -12.63
C SER A 133 18.27 -9.94 -11.27
N LEU A 134 17.94 -8.65 -11.17
CA LEU A 134 17.97 -7.92 -9.89
C LEU A 134 16.99 -8.52 -8.87
N LEU A 135 15.76 -8.83 -9.29
CA LEU A 135 14.77 -9.47 -8.41
C LEU A 135 15.26 -10.84 -7.91
N VAL A 136 15.87 -11.64 -8.80
CA VAL A 136 16.44 -12.95 -8.41
C VAL A 136 17.58 -12.78 -7.42
N VAL A 137 18.51 -11.84 -7.67
CA VAL A 137 19.64 -11.59 -6.78
C VAL A 137 19.17 -11.12 -5.40
N ILE A 138 18.21 -10.19 -5.33
CA ILE A 138 17.63 -9.73 -4.05
C ILE A 138 17.05 -10.91 -3.28
N ASN A 139 16.26 -11.77 -3.93
CA ASN A 139 15.69 -12.94 -3.29
C ASN A 139 16.77 -13.91 -2.80
N MET A 140 17.75 -14.22 -3.64
CA MET A 140 18.85 -15.09 -3.22
C MET A 140 19.60 -14.56 -2.01
N LEU A 141 19.92 -13.26 -1.98
CA LEU A 141 20.63 -12.64 -0.86
C LEU A 141 19.82 -12.72 0.45
N ILE A 142 18.52 -12.43 0.41
CA ILE A 142 17.66 -12.49 1.59
C ILE A 142 17.53 -13.91 2.12
N TRP A 143 17.36 -14.90 1.24
CA TRP A 143 17.31 -16.30 1.65
C TRP A 143 18.67 -16.80 2.17
N LEU A 144 19.79 -16.40 1.56
CA LEU A 144 21.12 -16.74 2.05
C LEU A 144 21.38 -16.16 3.43
N VAL A 145 21.09 -14.85 3.64
CA VAL A 145 21.22 -14.22 4.97
C VAL A 145 20.42 -14.99 6.00
N LYS A 146 19.19 -15.40 5.64
CA LYS A 146 18.31 -16.13 6.57
C LYS A 146 18.78 -17.56 6.86
N ILE A 147 19.28 -18.28 5.85
CA ILE A 147 19.74 -19.66 6.00
C ILE A 147 21.02 -19.72 6.81
N PHE A 148 21.96 -18.82 6.55
CA PHE A 148 23.25 -18.82 7.24
C PHE A 148 23.25 -18.06 8.56
N ASP A 149 22.08 -17.53 8.98
CA ASP A 149 21.92 -16.77 10.24
C ASP A 149 22.99 -15.69 10.42
N LEU A 150 23.40 -15.10 9.29
CA LEU A 150 24.31 -13.98 9.28
C LEU A 150 23.59 -12.83 10.01
N ASN A 151 23.88 -12.70 11.30
CA ASN A 151 23.42 -11.63 12.20
C ASN A 151 23.97 -10.28 11.71
N VAL A 152 23.54 -9.83 10.56
CA VAL A 152 23.68 -8.45 10.16
C VAL A 152 22.63 -7.69 10.94
N GLY A 153 23.00 -7.26 12.15
CA GLY A 153 22.47 -6.23 13.04
C GLY A 153 21.07 -5.65 12.89
N LEU A 154 20.17 -6.29 12.18
CA LEU A 154 18.76 -5.92 12.09
C LEU A 154 17.97 -6.65 13.20
N LYS A 155 18.19 -6.18 14.43
CA LYS A 155 17.21 -6.39 15.49
C LYS A 155 16.00 -5.51 15.17
N PHE A 156 14.98 -6.08 14.56
CA PHE A 156 13.64 -5.52 14.51
C PHE A 156 12.86 -5.89 15.75
#